data_3bd4f8f31e4f8d7231487a2d282a69af
#
_entry.id   3bd4f8f31e4f8d7231487a2d282a69af
#
_cell.length_a   1.000
_cell.length_b   1.000
_cell.length_c   1.000
_cell.angle_alpha   90.00
_cell.angle_beta   90.00
_cell.angle_gamma   90.00
#
_symmetry.space_group_name_H-M   'P 1'
#
loop_
_entity.id
_entity.type
_entity.pdbx_description
1 polymer ?
#
loop_
_entity_poly.entity_id
_entity_poly.type
_entity_poly.pdbx_seq_one_letter_code
_entity_poly.pdbx_strand_id
1 'polypeptide(L)'
;MKIGLVGKPNVGKSTFFASATLAKVDIANYPFCTIEPNVGVAFVAARLDCPCKELRQRLEADGRLAPVSEDDPRKGSICEPRTGSCIGFKRLVPCYLVDVAGLVPGASEGRGRGNAFLADLANCDALIQVVDAAASTDIEGNPISPRSSIVDAAASIQAEIDFLALELDNWILGLLEDSWARGVRRVQSEGEKGILNFLHEKMTGLGSSITLVTRGFEHFKSQFSESTPPWDWSREVLQLLATCLRKELFPIHVAANKSDMSLEGVLASIKSNGIVVPCMADMELALRRASSADLVDYQIGSGTFSIIDESKLNHQQVEALNKMSEKLSMVGSTGVAEIIDKVLFDQLNHIVVYPVQDEGQWTDGDGKVLPDAFVVPQGITAKPLAYKVHSDLGDGFIKGVDGRSRRAVGADYELSNGDVLKIHSK
;
A
#
# COMPACT_ATOMS: atom_id res chain seq x y z
N MET A 1 -7.35 -1.54 -4.83
CA MET A 1 -6.67 -0.93 -3.69
C MET A 1 -5.58 -0.01 -4.22
N LYS A 2 -5.55 1.23 -3.74
CA LYS A 2 -4.59 2.26 -4.14
C LYS A 2 -3.95 2.87 -2.89
N ILE A 3 -2.63 3.02 -2.87
CA ILE A 3 -1.89 3.72 -1.80
C ILE A 3 -1.37 5.03 -2.38
N GLY A 4 -1.72 6.15 -1.75
CA GLY A 4 -1.25 7.48 -2.15
C GLY A 4 0.15 7.77 -1.61
N LEU A 5 1.07 8.20 -2.48
CA LEU A 5 2.37 8.73 -2.07
C LEU A 5 2.28 10.24 -1.93
N VAL A 6 2.58 10.74 -0.75
CA VAL A 6 2.51 12.16 -0.39
C VAL A 6 3.86 12.62 0.16
N GLY A 7 4.20 13.87 0.00
CA GLY A 7 5.41 14.45 0.57
C GLY A 7 5.72 15.81 -0.02
N LYS A 8 6.47 16.63 0.71
CA LYS A 8 6.95 17.94 0.24
C LYS A 8 7.92 17.77 -0.94
N PRO A 9 8.27 18.83 -1.68
CA PRO A 9 9.30 18.76 -2.71
C PRO A 9 10.65 18.27 -2.15
N ASN A 10 11.45 17.60 -2.98
CA ASN A 10 12.83 17.20 -2.72
C ASN A 10 13.07 16.17 -1.58
N VAL A 11 12.03 15.54 -1.05
CA VAL A 11 12.16 14.41 -0.11
C VAL A 11 12.52 13.08 -0.80
N GLY A 12 12.46 13.04 -2.14
CA GLY A 12 12.68 11.84 -2.93
C GLY A 12 11.40 11.06 -3.25
N LYS A 13 10.21 11.70 -3.21
CA LYS A 13 8.92 11.07 -3.54
C LYS A 13 8.92 10.44 -4.94
N SER A 14 9.37 11.16 -5.96
CA SER A 14 9.44 10.64 -7.34
C SER A 14 10.46 9.51 -7.48
N THR A 15 11.56 9.55 -6.74
CA THR A 15 12.54 8.45 -6.67
C THR A 15 11.93 7.22 -6.01
N PHE A 16 11.20 7.42 -4.90
CA PHE A 16 10.45 6.35 -4.22
C PHE A 16 9.43 5.72 -5.17
N PHE A 17 8.61 6.53 -5.83
CA PHE A 17 7.64 6.04 -6.81
C PHE A 17 8.31 5.26 -7.94
N ALA A 18 9.36 5.79 -8.55
CA ALA A 18 10.12 5.13 -9.61
C ALA A 18 10.74 3.82 -9.11
N SER A 19 11.34 3.81 -7.91
CA SER A 19 11.95 2.62 -7.33
C SER A 19 10.92 1.53 -7.02
N ALA A 20 9.73 1.90 -6.54
CA ALA A 20 8.67 0.96 -6.22
C ALA A 20 7.98 0.37 -7.46
N THR A 21 7.85 1.16 -8.55
CA THR A 21 7.06 0.79 -9.73
C THR A 21 7.89 0.28 -10.91
N LEU A 22 9.24 0.38 -10.84
CA LEU A 22 10.12 -0.17 -11.86
C LEU A 22 10.01 -1.71 -11.87
N ALA A 23 9.32 -2.26 -12.85
CA ALA A 23 9.13 -3.71 -12.97
C ALA A 23 9.75 -4.22 -14.28
N LYS A 24 10.42 -5.39 -14.22
CA LYS A 24 10.81 -6.19 -15.39
C LYS A 24 9.62 -6.85 -16.10
N VAL A 25 8.41 -6.74 -15.54
CA VAL A 25 7.23 -7.51 -15.94
C VAL A 25 6.28 -6.64 -16.74
N ASP A 26 5.77 -7.18 -17.85
CA ASP A 26 4.73 -6.55 -18.68
C ASP A 26 3.50 -6.16 -17.85
N ILE A 27 3.35 -4.86 -17.62
CA ILE A 27 2.18 -4.27 -16.96
C ILE A 27 0.98 -4.30 -17.92
N ALA A 28 1.21 -4.46 -19.22
CA ALA A 28 0.21 -4.38 -20.28
C ALA A 28 -0.91 -5.44 -20.18
N ASN A 29 -0.71 -6.52 -19.44
CA ASN A 29 -1.63 -7.66 -19.37
C ASN A 29 -2.40 -7.79 -18.06
N TYR A 30 -2.39 -6.76 -17.17
CA TYR A 30 -3.23 -6.82 -15.98
C TYR A 30 -4.68 -6.58 -16.38
N PRO A 31 -5.57 -7.56 -16.20
CA PRO A 31 -6.96 -7.43 -16.60
C PRO A 31 -7.62 -6.27 -15.84
N PHE A 32 -8.30 -5.40 -16.59
CA PHE A 32 -9.20 -4.34 -16.07
C PHE A 32 -8.58 -3.10 -15.43
N CYS A 33 -7.31 -2.74 -15.69
CA CYS A 33 -6.74 -1.47 -15.26
C CYS A 33 -6.45 -0.54 -16.42
N THR A 34 -7.22 0.53 -16.52
CA THR A 34 -6.79 1.75 -17.21
C THR A 34 -5.76 2.43 -16.30
N ILE A 35 -4.49 2.46 -16.70
CA ILE A 35 -3.43 3.15 -15.94
C ILE A 35 -3.64 4.64 -16.12
N GLU A 36 -4.05 5.33 -15.07
CA GLU A 36 -4.09 6.80 -15.03
C GLU A 36 -2.66 7.36 -15.01
N PRO A 37 -2.41 8.59 -15.50
CA PRO A 37 -1.04 9.13 -15.64
C PRO A 37 -0.19 9.13 -14.37
N ASN A 38 -0.81 9.18 -13.19
CA ASN A 38 -0.15 9.26 -11.89
C ASN A 38 -0.20 7.94 -11.10
N VAL A 39 -0.62 6.82 -11.74
CA VAL A 39 -0.75 5.51 -11.08
C VAL A 39 0.32 4.57 -11.60
N GLY A 40 1.08 3.98 -10.67
CA GLY A 40 2.07 2.95 -10.96
C GLY A 40 1.73 1.63 -10.26
N VAL A 41 2.27 0.54 -10.78
CA VAL A 41 2.15 -0.79 -10.18
C VAL A 41 3.43 -1.13 -9.44
N ALA A 42 3.32 -1.25 -8.11
CA ALA A 42 4.38 -1.80 -7.28
C ALA A 42 4.13 -3.29 -7.02
N PHE A 43 5.17 -4.02 -6.68
CA PHE A 43 5.08 -5.43 -6.33
C PHE A 43 5.60 -5.67 -4.92
N VAL A 44 4.86 -6.46 -4.15
CA VAL A 44 5.25 -6.93 -2.82
C VAL A 44 5.14 -8.45 -2.76
N ALA A 45 5.94 -9.08 -1.90
CA ALA A 45 5.86 -10.52 -1.70
C ALA A 45 4.62 -10.89 -0.89
N ALA A 46 3.84 -11.86 -1.35
CA ALA A 46 2.80 -12.46 -0.53
C ALA A 46 3.42 -13.06 0.74
N ARG A 47 2.76 -12.87 1.89
CA ARG A 47 3.30 -13.30 3.20
C ARG A 47 3.31 -14.82 3.38
N LEU A 48 2.37 -15.52 2.74
CA LEU A 48 2.38 -16.97 2.68
C LEU A 48 3.10 -17.44 1.42
N ASP A 49 3.68 -18.64 1.50
CA ASP A 49 4.20 -19.31 0.32
C ASP A 49 3.09 -19.47 -0.71
N CYS A 50 3.44 -19.29 -1.97
CA CYS A 50 2.49 -19.49 -3.07
C CYS A 50 1.91 -20.93 -3.03
N PRO A 51 0.62 -21.12 -3.22
CA PRO A 51 0.00 -22.46 -3.28
C PRO A 51 0.65 -23.40 -4.30
N CYS A 52 1.40 -22.87 -5.29
CA CYS A 52 2.16 -23.72 -6.21
C CYS A 52 3.18 -24.63 -5.52
N LYS A 53 3.60 -24.33 -4.29
CA LYS A 53 4.44 -25.20 -3.45
C LYS A 53 3.70 -26.50 -3.12
N GLU A 54 2.47 -26.37 -2.65
CA GLU A 54 1.59 -27.50 -2.33
C GLU A 54 1.25 -28.31 -3.58
N LEU A 55 0.92 -27.62 -4.68
CA LEU A 55 0.66 -28.29 -5.95
C LEU A 55 1.87 -29.06 -6.45
N ARG A 56 3.08 -28.47 -6.38
CA ARG A 56 4.32 -29.15 -6.73
C ARG A 56 4.53 -30.42 -5.90
N GLN A 57 4.41 -30.32 -4.58
CA GLN A 57 4.58 -31.47 -3.69
C GLN A 57 3.60 -32.61 -4.04
N ARG A 58 2.36 -32.28 -4.38
CA ARG A 58 1.36 -33.26 -4.83
C ARG A 58 1.76 -33.92 -6.16
N LEU A 59 2.23 -33.12 -7.13
CA LEU A 59 2.66 -33.65 -8.43
C LEU A 59 3.94 -34.49 -8.35
N GLU A 60 4.87 -34.18 -7.47
CA GLU A 60 6.06 -34.99 -7.19
C GLU A 60 5.68 -36.32 -6.53
N ALA A 61 4.77 -36.29 -5.55
CA ALA A 61 4.28 -37.53 -4.90
C ALA A 61 3.56 -38.45 -5.87
N ASP A 62 2.85 -37.88 -6.85
CA ASP A 62 2.16 -38.64 -7.92
C ASP A 62 3.13 -39.10 -9.03
N GLY A 63 4.43 -38.78 -8.97
CA GLY A 63 5.41 -39.09 -9.99
C GLY A 63 5.22 -38.32 -11.32
N ARG A 64 4.43 -37.26 -11.30
CA ARG A 64 4.11 -36.42 -12.47
C ARG A 64 5.08 -35.27 -12.67
N LEU A 65 5.91 -34.95 -11.70
CA LEU A 65 6.93 -33.91 -11.73
C LEU A 65 8.23 -34.42 -11.11
N ALA A 66 9.36 -34.07 -11.71
CA ALA A 66 10.68 -34.39 -11.16
C ALA A 66 11.00 -33.50 -9.93
N PRO A 67 11.85 -33.96 -8.99
CA PRO A 67 12.37 -33.14 -7.92
C PRO A 67 13.04 -31.85 -8.42
N VAL A 68 13.13 -30.82 -7.56
CA VAL A 68 13.76 -29.54 -7.91
C VAL A 68 15.23 -29.76 -8.23
N SER A 69 15.67 -29.29 -9.41
CA SER A 69 17.09 -29.22 -9.73
C SER A 69 17.77 -28.08 -8.99
N GLU A 70 19.04 -28.24 -8.61
CA GLU A 70 19.85 -27.16 -8.01
C GLU A 70 19.98 -25.94 -8.91
N ASP A 71 19.96 -26.17 -10.24
CA ASP A 71 20.07 -25.13 -11.27
C ASP A 71 18.72 -24.52 -11.69
N ASP A 72 17.61 -24.87 -11.00
CA ASP A 72 16.29 -24.32 -11.35
C ASP A 72 16.23 -22.81 -11.05
N PRO A 73 16.14 -21.94 -12.07
CA PRO A 73 16.13 -20.48 -11.88
C PRO A 73 14.90 -19.99 -11.10
N ARG A 74 13.84 -20.81 -11.02
CA ARG A 74 12.62 -20.52 -10.29
C ARG A 74 12.57 -21.18 -8.90
N LYS A 75 13.63 -21.89 -8.53
CA LYS A 75 13.80 -22.53 -7.22
C LYS A 75 12.57 -23.33 -6.81
N GLY A 76 12.03 -24.11 -7.76
CA GLY A 76 10.89 -24.99 -7.54
C GLY A 76 9.51 -24.40 -7.83
N SER A 77 9.37 -23.13 -8.08
CA SER A 77 8.07 -22.52 -8.39
C SER A 77 7.53 -22.96 -9.75
N ILE A 78 6.30 -23.51 -9.80
CA ILE A 78 5.68 -24.06 -11.02
C ILE A 78 4.53 -23.20 -11.56
N CYS A 79 4.09 -22.17 -10.83
CA CYS A 79 3.04 -21.28 -11.30
C CYS A 79 3.53 -20.35 -12.42
N GLU A 80 2.61 -19.87 -13.26
CA GLU A 80 2.88 -19.02 -14.42
C GLU A 80 2.16 -17.65 -14.26
N PRO A 81 2.73 -16.74 -13.42
CA PRO A 81 2.12 -15.44 -13.18
C PRO A 81 1.92 -14.63 -14.47
N ARG A 82 0.70 -14.08 -14.70
CA ARG A 82 0.49 -13.06 -15.73
C ARG A 82 1.13 -11.73 -15.32
N THR A 83 1.17 -11.46 -14.02
CA THR A 83 1.79 -10.27 -13.44
C THR A 83 2.63 -10.63 -12.23
N GLY A 84 3.72 -9.88 -12.02
CA GLY A 84 4.68 -10.20 -10.98
C GLY A 84 5.54 -11.42 -11.33
N SER A 85 6.04 -12.08 -10.31
CA SER A 85 6.86 -13.29 -10.44
C SER A 85 6.62 -14.23 -9.26
N CYS A 86 7.13 -15.45 -9.37
CA CYS A 86 7.16 -16.37 -8.25
C CYS A 86 8.48 -17.17 -8.32
N ILE A 87 9.34 -16.96 -7.36
CA ILE A 87 10.66 -17.62 -7.26
C ILE A 87 10.80 -18.16 -5.83
N GLY A 88 11.17 -19.43 -5.68
CA GLY A 88 11.27 -20.06 -4.37
C GLY A 88 9.94 -19.98 -3.58
N PHE A 89 8.83 -20.09 -4.31
CA PHE A 89 7.46 -19.99 -3.78
C PHE A 89 7.08 -18.61 -3.23
N LYS A 90 7.92 -17.61 -3.36
CA LYS A 90 7.60 -16.21 -3.02
C LYS A 90 6.90 -15.55 -4.21
N ARG A 91 5.57 -15.39 -4.08
CA ARG A 91 4.74 -14.75 -5.11
C ARG A 91 4.77 -13.25 -4.93
N LEU A 92 5.21 -12.52 -5.95
CA LEU A 92 5.03 -11.08 -6.03
C LEU A 92 3.61 -10.77 -6.50
N VAL A 93 2.92 -9.93 -5.73
CA VAL A 93 1.55 -9.49 -6.00
C VAL A 93 1.50 -7.99 -6.26
N PRO A 94 0.63 -7.53 -7.17
CA PRO A 94 0.55 -6.13 -7.53
C PRO A 94 -0.18 -5.28 -6.48
N CYS A 95 0.31 -4.07 -6.28
CA CYS A 95 -0.28 -3.00 -5.48
C CYS A 95 -0.22 -1.70 -6.28
N TYR A 96 -1.26 -0.87 -6.25
CA TYR A 96 -1.28 0.40 -6.97
C TYR A 96 -0.77 1.52 -6.09
N LEU A 97 0.23 2.25 -6.59
CA LEU A 97 0.70 3.50 -6.01
C LEU A 97 0.20 4.67 -6.83
N VAL A 98 -0.30 5.70 -6.16
CA VAL A 98 -0.72 6.95 -6.78
C VAL A 98 0.30 8.02 -6.39
N ASP A 99 0.98 8.61 -7.38
CA ASP A 99 1.88 9.74 -7.15
C ASP A 99 1.03 11.00 -6.98
N VAL A 100 0.66 11.30 -5.74
CA VAL A 100 -0.15 12.47 -5.40
C VAL A 100 0.71 13.73 -5.49
N ALA A 101 0.16 14.80 -6.06
CA ALA A 101 0.86 16.07 -6.18
C ALA A 101 1.41 16.56 -4.84
N GLY A 102 2.62 17.14 -4.84
CA GLY A 102 3.26 17.61 -3.61
C GLY A 102 2.39 18.62 -2.85
N LEU A 103 2.22 18.39 -1.56
CA LEU A 103 1.49 19.27 -0.67
C LEU A 103 2.35 20.49 -0.36
N VAL A 104 1.79 21.67 -0.57
CA VAL A 104 2.41 22.94 -0.16
C VAL A 104 1.59 23.57 0.98
N PRO A 105 2.21 24.33 1.89
CA PRO A 105 1.50 24.99 2.98
C PRO A 105 0.33 25.86 2.49
N GLY A 106 -0.86 25.70 3.14
CA GLY A 106 -2.09 26.40 2.78
C GLY A 106 -2.88 25.79 1.63
N ALA A 107 -2.63 24.53 1.29
CA ALA A 107 -3.43 23.81 0.30
C ALA A 107 -4.89 23.64 0.74
N SER A 108 -5.15 23.49 2.05
CA SER A 108 -6.48 23.47 2.66
C SER A 108 -7.25 24.79 2.49
N GLU A 109 -6.55 25.91 2.33
CA GLU A 109 -7.13 27.25 2.09
C GLU A 109 -7.32 27.59 0.61
N GLY A 110 -7.18 26.60 -0.28
CA GLY A 110 -7.34 26.76 -1.74
C GLY A 110 -6.11 27.31 -2.45
N ARG A 111 -4.94 27.36 -1.80
CA ARG A 111 -3.68 27.72 -2.45
C ARG A 111 -3.16 26.59 -3.33
N GLY A 112 -2.78 26.89 -4.54
CA GLY A 112 -2.19 25.94 -5.48
C GLY A 112 -3.21 24.98 -6.14
N ARG A 113 -2.84 23.70 -6.31
CA ARG A 113 -3.66 22.65 -6.95
C ARG A 113 -4.52 21.88 -5.93
N GLY A 114 -4.99 22.52 -4.85
CA GLY A 114 -5.70 21.87 -3.76
C GLY A 114 -6.82 20.90 -4.19
N ASN A 115 -7.68 21.28 -5.14
CA ASN A 115 -8.77 20.41 -5.62
C ASN A 115 -8.29 19.16 -6.36
N ALA A 116 -7.17 19.23 -7.10
CA ALA A 116 -6.62 18.06 -7.78
C ALA A 116 -5.97 17.08 -6.78
N PHE A 117 -5.24 17.63 -5.79
CA PHE A 117 -4.68 16.85 -4.68
C PHE A 117 -5.77 16.05 -3.94
N LEU A 118 -6.91 16.71 -3.66
CA LEU A 118 -8.03 16.09 -2.95
C LEU A 118 -8.72 14.98 -3.76
N ALA A 119 -8.83 15.18 -5.08
CA ALA A 119 -9.39 14.16 -5.98
C ALA A 119 -8.48 12.91 -6.04
N ASP A 120 -7.17 13.10 -6.03
CA ASP A 120 -6.20 11.99 -6.00
C ASP A 120 -6.29 11.22 -4.67
N LEU A 121 -6.42 11.92 -3.54
CA LEU A 121 -6.57 11.31 -2.21
C LEU A 121 -7.85 10.51 -2.06
N ALA A 122 -8.97 11.00 -2.60
CA ALA A 122 -10.29 10.38 -2.47
C ALA A 122 -10.34 8.93 -3.00
N ASN A 123 -9.37 8.55 -3.83
CA ASN A 123 -9.26 7.22 -4.41
C ASN A 123 -8.21 6.33 -3.72
N CYS A 124 -7.62 6.78 -2.62
CA CYS A 124 -6.58 6.04 -1.89
C CYS A 124 -7.12 5.41 -0.62
N ASP A 125 -6.76 4.14 -0.38
CA ASP A 125 -7.15 3.40 0.82
C ASP A 125 -6.23 3.70 2.03
N ALA A 126 -4.99 4.15 1.77
CA ALA A 126 -4.02 4.61 2.76
C ALA A 126 -3.01 5.58 2.13
N LEU A 127 -2.27 6.30 2.96
CA LEU A 127 -1.22 7.23 2.52
C LEU A 127 0.15 6.78 3.05
N ILE A 128 1.15 6.84 2.18
CA ILE A 128 2.56 6.78 2.56
C ILE A 128 3.14 8.19 2.40
N GLN A 129 3.46 8.82 3.50
CA GLN A 129 4.16 10.10 3.53
C GLN A 129 5.66 9.84 3.43
N VAL A 130 6.26 10.28 2.34
CA VAL A 130 7.71 10.25 2.14
C VAL A 130 8.30 11.49 2.80
N VAL A 131 9.16 11.30 3.81
CA VAL A 131 9.81 12.39 4.57
C VAL A 131 11.33 12.31 4.41
N ASP A 132 11.99 13.46 4.56
CA ASP A 132 13.46 13.57 4.46
C ASP A 132 14.13 13.22 5.80
N ALA A 133 14.49 11.95 6.00
CA ALA A 133 15.14 11.46 7.22
C ALA A 133 16.56 12.03 7.44
N ALA A 134 17.20 12.58 6.39
CA ALA A 134 18.47 13.29 6.51
C ALA A 134 18.32 14.73 7.03
N ALA A 135 17.07 15.22 7.15
CA ALA A 135 16.76 16.60 7.53
C ALA A 135 17.55 17.64 6.71
N SER A 136 17.72 17.34 5.40
CA SER A 136 18.49 18.13 4.44
C SER A 136 17.66 19.14 3.65
N THR A 137 16.37 19.24 3.98
CA THR A 137 15.43 20.18 3.34
C THR A 137 14.60 20.91 4.39
N ASP A 138 14.23 22.19 4.12
CA ASP A 138 13.27 22.92 4.94
C ASP A 138 11.81 22.45 4.68
N ILE A 139 10.83 23.07 5.33
CA ILE A 139 9.41 22.68 5.20
C ILE A 139 8.86 22.92 3.79
N GLU A 140 9.43 23.84 3.04
CA GLU A 140 9.06 24.12 1.65
C GLU A 140 9.77 23.20 0.65
N GLY A 141 10.76 22.40 1.13
CA GLY A 141 11.55 21.49 0.33
C GLY A 141 12.84 22.10 -0.24
N ASN A 142 13.23 23.32 0.17
CA ASN A 142 14.49 23.88 -0.27
C ASN A 142 15.66 23.18 0.41
N PRO A 143 16.77 22.90 -0.29
CA PRO A 143 17.96 22.32 0.29
C PRO A 143 18.55 23.21 1.38
N ILE A 144 18.90 22.61 2.52
CA ILE A 144 19.58 23.26 3.64
C ILE A 144 20.80 22.44 4.05
N SER A 145 21.72 23.03 4.80
CA SER A 145 22.81 22.30 5.41
C SER A 145 22.24 21.22 6.34
N PRO A 146 22.72 19.96 6.26
CA PRO A 146 22.26 18.90 7.14
C PRO A 146 22.36 19.29 8.61
N ARG A 147 21.36 18.92 9.40
CA ARG A 147 21.32 19.17 10.84
C ARG A 147 22.42 18.34 11.51
N SER A 148 23.18 18.95 12.40
CA SER A 148 24.25 18.28 13.17
C SER A 148 23.76 17.70 14.50
N SER A 149 22.60 18.14 14.98
CA SER A 149 21.99 17.69 16.23
C SER A 149 20.82 16.74 15.96
N ILE A 150 20.78 15.62 16.68
CA ILE A 150 19.66 14.65 16.64
C ILE A 150 18.35 15.35 17.01
N VAL A 151 18.37 16.27 18.00
CA VAL A 151 17.17 16.98 18.46
C VAL A 151 16.62 17.88 17.36
N ASP A 152 17.49 18.64 16.68
CA ASP A 152 17.05 19.56 15.61
C ASP A 152 16.61 18.77 14.36
N ALA A 153 17.27 17.67 14.04
CA ALA A 153 16.89 16.79 12.95
C ALA A 153 15.53 16.13 13.24
N ALA A 154 15.35 15.57 14.43
CA ALA A 154 14.07 14.97 14.84
C ALA A 154 12.93 15.99 14.84
N ALA A 155 13.16 17.20 15.33
CA ALA A 155 12.17 18.29 15.31
C ALA A 155 11.77 18.67 13.87
N SER A 156 12.74 18.75 12.95
CA SER A 156 12.49 19.05 11.53
C SER A 156 11.64 17.94 10.87
N ILE A 157 11.99 16.67 11.10
CA ILE A 157 11.26 15.52 10.55
C ILE A 157 9.86 15.45 11.18
N GLN A 158 9.73 15.68 12.49
CA GLN A 158 8.42 15.68 13.17
C GLN A 158 7.50 16.78 12.62
N ALA A 159 8.03 18.00 12.41
CA ALA A 159 7.26 19.08 11.81
C ALA A 159 6.75 18.71 10.40
N GLU A 160 7.53 17.98 9.63
CA GLU A 160 7.13 17.50 8.30
C GLU A 160 6.01 16.45 8.39
N ILE A 161 6.11 15.53 9.35
CA ILE A 161 5.08 14.51 9.60
C ILE A 161 3.77 15.16 10.03
N ASP A 162 3.83 16.08 11.00
CA ASP A 162 2.65 16.72 11.58
C ASP A 162 1.95 17.64 10.57
N PHE A 163 2.72 18.25 9.66
CA PHE A 163 2.20 19.15 8.64
C PHE A 163 1.13 18.49 7.75
N LEU A 164 1.36 17.28 7.23
CA LEU A 164 0.37 16.60 6.40
C LEU A 164 -0.92 16.30 7.17
N ALA A 165 -0.77 15.80 8.39
CA ALA A 165 -1.91 15.47 9.23
C ALA A 165 -2.76 16.73 9.52
N LEU A 166 -2.11 17.85 9.84
CA LEU A 166 -2.76 19.13 10.14
C LEU A 166 -3.50 19.70 8.91
N GLU A 167 -2.88 19.65 7.72
CA GLU A 167 -3.53 20.13 6.48
C GLU A 167 -4.79 19.31 6.15
N LEU A 168 -4.74 17.99 6.31
CA LEU A 168 -5.91 17.13 6.10
C LEU A 168 -6.99 17.33 7.17
N ASP A 169 -6.59 17.51 8.43
CA ASP A 169 -7.52 17.81 9.52
C ASP A 169 -8.25 19.14 9.28
N ASN A 170 -7.51 20.19 8.88
CA ASN A 170 -8.07 21.49 8.55
C ASN A 170 -9.00 21.43 7.34
N TRP A 171 -8.65 20.63 6.35
CA TRP A 171 -9.53 20.44 5.20
C TRP A 171 -10.86 19.78 5.56
N ILE A 172 -10.82 18.68 6.34
CA ILE A 172 -12.05 18.02 6.80
C ILE A 172 -12.85 18.97 7.70
N LEU A 173 -12.20 19.75 8.57
CA LEU A 173 -12.83 20.78 9.38
C LEU A 173 -13.60 21.78 8.52
N GLY A 174 -12.98 22.31 7.46
CA GLY A 174 -13.63 23.23 6.53
C GLY A 174 -14.89 22.65 5.89
N LEU A 175 -14.85 21.37 5.45
CA LEU A 175 -16.02 20.66 4.93
C LEU A 175 -17.14 20.52 5.95
N LEU A 176 -16.81 20.35 7.22
CA LEU A 176 -17.78 20.29 8.31
C LEU A 176 -18.35 21.68 8.60
N GLU A 177 -17.52 22.70 8.80
CA GLU A 177 -17.92 24.08 9.14
C GLU A 177 -18.89 24.65 8.09
N ASP A 178 -18.59 24.53 6.81
CA ASP A 178 -19.40 25.05 5.70
C ASP A 178 -20.87 24.57 5.72
N SER A 179 -21.15 23.47 6.35
CA SER A 179 -22.46 22.84 6.31
C SER A 179 -23.01 22.43 7.67
N TRP A 180 -22.26 22.66 8.76
CA TRP A 180 -22.57 22.18 10.10
C TRP A 180 -23.96 22.63 10.57
N ALA A 181 -24.27 23.94 10.47
CA ALA A 181 -25.57 24.49 10.87
C ALA A 181 -26.78 23.86 10.15
N ARG A 182 -26.60 23.36 8.92
CA ARG A 182 -27.64 22.63 8.18
C ARG A 182 -27.72 21.17 8.60
N GLY A 183 -26.56 20.55 8.84
CA GLY A 183 -26.47 19.15 9.27
C GLY A 183 -27.08 18.89 10.63
N VAL A 184 -26.82 19.75 11.61
CA VAL A 184 -27.33 19.60 12.99
C VAL A 184 -28.84 19.70 13.10
N ARG A 185 -29.55 20.32 12.14
CA ARG A 185 -31.03 20.30 12.12
C ARG A 185 -31.57 18.88 11.91
N ARG A 186 -30.87 18.04 11.16
CA ARG A 186 -31.23 16.61 11.01
C ARG A 186 -31.05 15.85 12.32
N VAL A 187 -30.00 16.22 13.09
CA VAL A 187 -29.74 15.59 14.39
C VAL A 187 -30.88 15.78 15.36
N GLN A 188 -31.52 16.97 15.37
CA GLN A 188 -32.66 17.25 16.24
C GLN A 188 -33.85 16.32 15.96
N SER A 189 -34.02 15.85 14.73
CA SER A 189 -35.13 14.97 14.33
C SER A 189 -34.74 13.47 14.35
N GLU A 190 -33.49 13.11 14.06
CA GLU A 190 -33.05 11.72 13.82
C GLU A 190 -32.01 11.23 14.87
N GLY A 191 -31.61 12.09 15.80
CA GLY A 191 -30.59 11.77 16.78
C GLY A 191 -29.22 11.41 16.20
N GLU A 192 -28.52 10.45 16.79
CA GLU A 192 -27.18 10.02 16.37
C GLU A 192 -27.13 9.50 14.93
N LYS A 193 -28.19 8.84 14.45
CA LYS A 193 -28.31 8.39 13.06
C LYS A 193 -28.25 9.57 12.10
N GLY A 194 -28.86 10.70 12.47
CA GLY A 194 -28.82 11.94 11.66
C GLY A 194 -27.40 12.50 11.53
N ILE A 195 -26.57 12.44 12.60
CA ILE A 195 -25.14 12.85 12.52
C ILE A 195 -24.41 11.92 11.57
N LEU A 196 -24.51 10.61 11.74
CA LEU A 196 -23.77 9.64 10.91
C LEU A 196 -24.14 9.79 9.44
N ASN A 197 -25.42 9.96 9.12
CA ASN A 197 -25.88 10.19 7.75
C ASN A 197 -25.32 11.50 7.17
N PHE A 198 -25.31 12.57 7.97
CA PHE A 198 -24.74 13.85 7.55
C PHE A 198 -23.24 13.75 7.31
N LEU A 199 -22.49 13.16 8.22
CA LEU A 199 -21.03 12.95 8.08
C LEU A 199 -20.73 12.09 6.86
N HIS A 200 -21.44 10.99 6.65
CA HIS A 200 -21.27 10.14 5.48
C HIS A 200 -21.54 10.90 4.17
N GLU A 201 -22.63 11.67 4.10
CA GLU A 201 -22.94 12.50 2.93
C GLU A 201 -21.79 13.47 2.60
N LYS A 202 -21.20 14.10 3.63
CA LYS A 202 -20.07 15.02 3.45
C LYS A 202 -18.77 14.33 3.05
N MET A 203 -18.53 13.15 3.61
CA MET A 203 -17.29 12.39 3.35
C MET A 203 -17.39 11.47 2.11
N THR A 204 -18.56 11.32 1.49
CA THR A 204 -18.75 10.48 0.29
C THR A 204 -17.84 10.90 -0.87
N GLY A 205 -17.67 12.21 -1.08
CA GLY A 205 -16.74 12.75 -2.08
C GLY A 205 -15.26 12.42 -1.82
N LEU A 206 -14.94 11.91 -0.62
CA LEU A 206 -13.60 11.48 -0.21
C LEU A 206 -13.43 9.95 -0.30
N GLY A 207 -14.31 9.24 -0.99
CA GLY A 207 -14.26 7.78 -1.08
C GLY A 207 -14.65 7.04 0.21
N SER A 208 -15.26 7.73 1.20
CA SER A 208 -15.58 7.14 2.48
C SER A 208 -16.77 6.17 2.40
N SER A 209 -16.69 5.08 3.19
CA SER A 209 -17.84 4.24 3.49
C SER A 209 -18.50 4.66 4.80
N ILE A 210 -19.78 4.31 4.96
CA ILE A 210 -20.49 4.54 6.23
C ILE A 210 -19.77 3.88 7.42
N THR A 211 -19.13 2.74 7.21
CA THR A 211 -18.37 2.01 8.24
C THR A 211 -17.16 2.82 8.73
N LEU A 212 -16.40 3.44 7.81
CA LEU A 212 -15.25 4.28 8.18
C LEU A 212 -15.71 5.52 8.96
N VAL A 213 -16.78 6.17 8.49
CA VAL A 213 -17.37 7.33 9.17
C VAL A 213 -17.87 6.95 10.57
N THR A 214 -18.54 5.80 10.71
CA THR A 214 -19.00 5.30 12.02
C THR A 214 -17.83 5.07 12.96
N ARG A 215 -16.76 4.41 12.53
CA ARG A 215 -15.56 4.21 13.36
C ARG A 215 -14.91 5.52 13.79
N GLY A 216 -14.77 6.48 12.87
CA GLY A 216 -14.24 7.80 13.18
C GLY A 216 -15.10 8.55 14.20
N PHE A 217 -16.41 8.44 14.11
CA PHE A 217 -17.34 9.03 15.06
C PHE A 217 -17.30 8.32 16.42
N GLU A 218 -17.21 6.99 16.47
CA GLU A 218 -17.02 6.24 17.73
C GLU A 218 -15.70 6.61 18.41
N HIS A 219 -14.62 6.76 17.63
CA HIS A 219 -13.34 7.24 18.15
C HIS A 219 -13.46 8.65 18.72
N PHE A 220 -14.18 9.55 18.06
CA PHE A 220 -14.48 10.88 18.61
C PHE A 220 -15.26 10.78 19.94
N LYS A 221 -16.32 10.00 20.01
CA LYS A 221 -17.11 9.80 21.24
C LYS A 221 -16.28 9.27 22.41
N SER A 222 -15.27 8.45 22.12
CA SER A 222 -14.37 7.92 23.16
C SER A 222 -13.46 8.99 23.78
N GLN A 223 -13.20 10.09 23.06
CA GLN A 223 -12.35 11.20 23.50
C GLN A 223 -13.17 12.41 23.96
N PHE A 224 -14.41 12.53 23.51
CA PHE A 224 -15.31 13.64 23.82
C PHE A 224 -16.42 13.16 24.76
N SER A 225 -16.30 13.49 26.04
CA SER A 225 -17.20 13.04 27.11
C SER A 225 -18.23 14.08 27.57
N GLU A 226 -18.28 15.25 26.90
CA GLU A 226 -19.21 16.31 27.26
C GLU A 226 -20.63 15.98 26.77
N SER A 227 -21.63 16.31 27.58
CA SER A 227 -23.05 16.18 27.23
C SER A 227 -23.57 17.33 26.32
N THR A 228 -22.66 18.13 25.77
CA THR A 228 -23.00 19.26 24.90
C THR A 228 -23.63 18.76 23.60
N PRO A 229 -24.83 19.24 23.26
CA PRO A 229 -25.49 18.82 22.03
C PRO A 229 -24.73 19.31 20.79
N PRO A 230 -24.82 18.61 19.65
CA PRO A 230 -24.03 18.89 18.43
C PRO A 230 -24.17 20.31 17.87
N TRP A 231 -25.29 20.98 18.09
CA TRP A 231 -25.50 22.36 17.62
C TRP A 231 -24.78 23.41 18.47
N ASP A 232 -24.25 23.04 19.65
CA ASP A 232 -23.45 23.91 20.53
C ASP A 232 -21.98 23.54 20.54
N TRP A 233 -21.54 22.61 19.65
CA TRP A 233 -20.14 22.25 19.54
C TRP A 233 -19.28 23.41 19.05
N SER A 234 -18.21 23.68 19.78
CA SER A 234 -17.23 24.70 19.41
C SER A 234 -16.38 24.24 18.22
N ARG A 235 -15.61 25.17 17.66
CA ARG A 235 -14.67 24.87 16.58
C ARG A 235 -13.62 23.82 16.99
N GLU A 236 -13.17 23.85 18.24
CA GLU A 236 -12.20 22.89 18.81
C GLU A 236 -12.79 21.47 18.85
N VAL A 237 -14.08 21.34 19.17
CA VAL A 237 -14.79 20.06 19.15
C VAL A 237 -14.92 19.54 17.71
N LEU A 238 -15.23 20.41 16.76
CA LEU A 238 -15.26 20.05 15.32
C LEU A 238 -13.87 19.68 14.81
N GLN A 239 -12.82 20.32 15.27
CA GLN A 239 -11.43 19.98 14.96
C GLN A 239 -11.09 18.57 15.47
N LEU A 240 -11.49 18.23 16.70
CA LEU A 240 -11.30 16.87 17.23
C LEU A 240 -12.06 15.84 16.41
N LEU A 241 -13.31 16.14 16.01
CA LEU A 241 -14.10 15.28 15.14
C LEU A 241 -13.42 15.10 13.78
N ALA A 242 -12.93 16.18 13.17
CA ALA A 242 -12.20 16.13 11.91
C ALA A 242 -10.94 15.25 11.99
N THR A 243 -10.17 15.39 13.08
CA THR A 243 -8.99 14.57 13.35
C THR A 243 -9.34 13.07 13.49
N CYS A 244 -10.42 12.75 14.20
CA CYS A 244 -10.87 11.37 14.37
C CYS A 244 -11.35 10.77 13.03
N LEU A 245 -12.10 11.52 12.24
CA LEU A 245 -12.52 11.10 10.90
C LEU A 245 -11.32 10.90 9.97
N ARG A 246 -10.37 11.84 9.92
CA ARG A 246 -9.17 11.71 9.09
C ARG A 246 -8.37 10.45 9.40
N LYS A 247 -8.20 10.10 10.68
CA LYS A 247 -7.46 8.89 11.07
C LYS A 247 -8.03 7.61 10.47
N GLU A 248 -9.35 7.53 10.32
CA GLU A 248 -10.03 6.39 9.72
C GLU A 248 -10.09 6.46 8.19
N LEU A 249 -10.29 7.66 7.64
CA LEU A 249 -10.42 7.87 6.19
C LEU A 249 -9.07 7.86 5.48
N PHE A 250 -8.06 8.45 6.10
CA PHE A 250 -6.71 8.63 5.55
C PHE A 250 -5.65 8.20 6.56
N PRO A 251 -5.47 6.89 6.81
CA PRO A 251 -4.37 6.42 7.63
C PRO A 251 -3.04 6.79 6.95
N ILE A 252 -2.16 7.49 7.70
CA ILE A 252 -0.87 7.99 7.22
C ILE A 252 0.24 7.13 7.81
N HIS A 253 1.13 6.63 6.94
CA HIS A 253 2.34 5.89 7.28
C HIS A 253 3.55 6.62 6.75
N VAL A 254 4.70 6.50 7.39
CA VAL A 254 5.89 7.31 7.12
C VAL A 254 6.99 6.47 6.49
N ALA A 255 7.35 6.81 5.25
CA ALA A 255 8.58 6.36 4.61
C ALA A 255 9.69 7.39 4.91
N ALA A 256 10.51 7.09 5.91
CA ALA A 256 11.63 7.94 6.29
C ALA A 256 12.78 7.77 5.27
N ASN A 257 12.68 8.46 4.13
CA ASN A 257 13.59 8.33 3.00
C ASN A 257 14.93 9.02 3.25
N LYS A 258 15.95 8.66 2.49
CA LYS A 258 17.36 9.08 2.70
C LYS A 258 17.89 8.65 4.07
N SER A 259 17.41 7.51 4.59
CA SER A 259 17.80 7.00 5.90
C SER A 259 19.27 6.57 5.97
N ASP A 260 19.91 6.34 4.83
CA ASP A 260 21.35 6.12 4.70
C ASP A 260 22.20 7.34 5.07
N MET A 261 21.62 8.54 4.95
CA MET A 261 22.24 9.83 5.29
C MET A 261 21.72 10.42 6.61
N SER A 262 20.80 9.75 7.30
CA SER A 262 20.23 10.22 8.57
C SER A 262 21.21 10.07 9.73
N LEU A 263 21.04 10.93 10.75
CA LEU A 263 21.79 10.76 12.01
C LEU A 263 21.32 9.50 12.73
N GLU A 264 22.28 8.74 13.27
CA GLU A 264 21.99 7.52 14.03
C GLU A 264 21.04 7.83 15.20
N GLY A 265 20.00 7.03 15.37
CA GLY A 265 19.01 7.19 16.44
C GLY A 265 17.94 8.26 16.23
N VAL A 266 18.03 9.09 15.18
CA VAL A 266 17.05 10.17 14.95
C VAL A 266 15.63 9.64 14.79
N LEU A 267 15.46 8.52 14.07
CA LEU A 267 14.13 7.94 13.81
C LEU A 267 13.47 7.36 15.07
N ALA A 268 14.24 6.99 16.08
CA ALA A 268 13.70 6.53 17.37
C ALA A 268 13.04 7.67 18.17
N SER A 269 13.33 8.92 17.84
CA SER A 269 12.76 10.11 18.51
C SER A 269 11.47 10.62 17.83
N ILE A 270 11.09 10.05 16.68
CA ILE A 270 9.92 10.47 15.91
C ILE A 270 8.66 9.83 16.46
N LYS A 271 7.58 10.62 16.55
CA LYS A 271 6.25 10.16 16.94
C LYS A 271 5.34 10.08 15.71
N SER A 272 4.71 8.95 15.50
CA SER A 272 3.71 8.76 14.44
C SER A 272 2.60 7.84 14.95
N ASN A 273 1.36 8.10 14.53
CA ASN A 273 0.24 7.17 14.76
C ASN A 273 0.24 6.00 13.76
N GLY A 274 1.00 6.11 12.68
CA GLY A 274 1.17 5.08 11.67
C GLY A 274 2.52 4.37 11.76
N ILE A 275 2.74 3.44 10.86
CA ILE A 275 4.00 2.73 10.70
C ILE A 275 5.07 3.72 10.22
N VAL A 276 6.27 3.62 10.77
CA VAL A 276 7.46 4.35 10.31
C VAL A 276 8.48 3.32 9.82
N VAL A 277 8.94 3.47 8.57
CA VAL A 277 9.96 2.58 7.99
C VAL A 277 11.10 3.43 7.44
N PRO A 278 12.36 3.15 7.85
CA PRO A 278 13.53 3.74 7.20
C PRO A 278 13.60 3.30 5.73
N CYS A 279 13.77 4.25 4.80
CA CYS A 279 13.80 3.96 3.38
C CYS A 279 15.03 4.56 2.71
N MET A 280 15.53 3.87 1.69
CA MET A 280 16.65 4.26 0.83
C MET A 280 16.23 4.12 -0.63
N ALA A 281 15.37 5.03 -1.09
CA ALA A 281 14.74 4.94 -2.41
C ALA A 281 15.74 5.02 -3.57
N ASP A 282 16.83 5.79 -3.43
CA ASP A 282 17.89 5.87 -4.44
C ASP A 282 18.63 4.54 -4.56
N MET A 283 18.92 3.87 -3.44
CA MET A 283 19.56 2.54 -3.43
C MET A 283 18.64 1.51 -4.08
N GLU A 284 17.35 1.47 -3.71
CA GLU A 284 16.37 0.57 -4.32
C GLU A 284 16.31 0.77 -5.84
N LEU A 285 16.25 2.04 -6.30
CA LEU A 285 16.19 2.37 -7.72
C LEU A 285 17.46 1.91 -8.45
N ALA A 286 18.64 2.10 -7.84
CA ALA A 286 19.92 1.67 -8.40
C ALA A 286 19.98 0.15 -8.53
N LEU A 287 19.61 -0.60 -7.48
CA LEU A 287 19.59 -2.06 -7.49
C LEU A 287 18.62 -2.62 -8.51
N ARG A 288 17.43 -2.05 -8.62
CA ARG A 288 16.44 -2.48 -9.63
C ARG A 288 16.89 -2.20 -11.05
N ARG A 289 17.51 -1.05 -11.30
CA ARG A 289 18.10 -0.73 -12.62
C ARG A 289 19.24 -1.69 -12.96
N ALA A 290 20.13 -1.95 -12.02
CA ALA A 290 21.21 -2.91 -12.20
C ALA A 290 20.68 -4.33 -12.45
N SER A 291 19.66 -4.75 -11.73
CA SER A 291 18.97 -6.02 -11.94
C SER A 291 18.25 -6.07 -13.30
N SER A 292 17.65 -4.95 -13.75
CA SER A 292 17.02 -4.88 -15.07
C SER A 292 18.02 -4.95 -16.22
N ALA A 293 19.26 -4.56 -15.97
CA ALA A 293 20.39 -4.65 -16.91
C ALA A 293 21.18 -5.98 -16.79
N ASP A 294 20.68 -6.94 -16.01
CA ASP A 294 21.33 -8.23 -15.73
C ASP A 294 22.77 -8.10 -15.18
N LEU A 295 23.02 -7.05 -14.40
CA LEU A 295 24.29 -6.81 -13.71
C LEU A 295 24.31 -7.41 -12.30
N VAL A 296 23.16 -7.45 -11.63
CA VAL A 296 22.99 -8.02 -10.30
C VAL A 296 21.76 -8.92 -10.23
N ASP A 297 21.83 -9.98 -9.44
CA ASP A 297 20.66 -10.77 -8.99
C ASP A 297 20.13 -10.14 -7.69
N TYR A 298 19.04 -9.39 -7.81
CA TYR A 298 18.39 -8.71 -6.70
C TYR A 298 16.88 -9.00 -6.73
N GLN A 299 16.37 -9.48 -5.62
CA GLN A 299 14.92 -9.66 -5.40
C GLN A 299 14.35 -8.52 -4.57
N ILE A 300 13.19 -8.01 -4.97
CA ILE A 300 12.48 -6.92 -4.29
C ILE A 300 12.31 -7.23 -2.79
N GLY A 301 12.74 -6.30 -1.95
CA GLY A 301 12.66 -6.44 -0.50
C GLY A 301 13.70 -7.35 0.13
N SER A 302 14.66 -7.87 -0.66
CA SER A 302 15.78 -8.66 -0.14
C SER A 302 16.78 -7.77 0.60
N GLY A 303 17.37 -8.32 1.67
CA GLY A 303 18.53 -7.73 2.38
C GLY A 303 19.87 -8.04 1.73
N THR A 304 19.89 -8.73 0.59
CA THR A 304 21.12 -9.13 -0.11
C THR A 304 20.90 -9.12 -1.61
N PHE A 305 21.99 -9.01 -2.35
CA PHE A 305 22.07 -9.22 -3.80
C PHE A 305 23.44 -9.79 -4.16
N SER A 306 23.59 -10.32 -5.37
CA SER A 306 24.88 -10.75 -5.91
C SER A 306 25.17 -10.11 -7.26
N ILE A 307 26.44 -9.85 -7.54
CA ILE A 307 26.89 -9.38 -8.86
C ILE A 307 26.93 -10.61 -9.79
N ILE A 308 26.28 -10.52 -10.97
CA ILE A 308 26.20 -11.61 -11.95
C ILE A 308 27.52 -11.73 -12.72
N ASP A 309 28.05 -10.58 -13.19
CA ASP A 309 29.25 -10.54 -14.01
C ASP A 309 30.02 -9.23 -13.75
N GLU A 310 31.05 -9.32 -12.92
CA GLU A 310 31.87 -8.17 -12.54
C GLU A 310 32.65 -7.57 -13.72
N SER A 311 32.92 -8.37 -14.78
CA SER A 311 33.65 -7.90 -15.95
C SER A 311 32.89 -6.85 -16.77
N LYS A 312 31.56 -6.75 -16.59
CA LYS A 312 30.71 -5.75 -17.23
C LYS A 312 30.64 -4.42 -16.49
N LEU A 313 31.26 -4.36 -15.31
CA LEU A 313 31.22 -3.21 -14.43
C LEU A 313 32.56 -2.47 -14.44
N ASN A 314 32.54 -1.14 -14.33
CA ASN A 314 33.74 -0.38 -14.06
C ASN A 314 34.05 -0.36 -12.56
N HIS A 315 35.29 0.02 -12.21
CA HIS A 315 35.76 0.02 -10.81
C HIS A 315 34.85 0.83 -9.86
N GLN A 316 34.34 1.99 -10.31
CA GLN A 316 33.44 2.83 -9.51
C GLN A 316 32.09 2.16 -9.24
N GLN A 317 31.55 1.44 -10.24
CA GLN A 317 30.31 0.67 -10.09
C GLN A 317 30.46 -0.49 -9.12
N VAL A 318 31.58 -1.24 -9.19
CA VAL A 318 31.88 -2.32 -8.25
C VAL A 318 32.03 -1.77 -6.82
N GLU A 319 32.77 -0.67 -6.63
CA GLU A 319 32.90 -0.03 -5.33
C GLU A 319 31.55 0.45 -4.77
N ALA A 320 30.69 1.05 -5.59
CA ALA A 320 29.35 1.49 -5.20
C ALA A 320 28.45 0.29 -4.79
N LEU A 321 28.46 -0.79 -5.58
CA LEU A 321 27.70 -2.00 -5.26
C LEU A 321 28.18 -2.66 -3.96
N ASN A 322 29.50 -2.70 -3.71
CA ASN A 322 30.04 -3.24 -2.47
C ASN A 322 29.55 -2.41 -1.26
N LYS A 323 29.59 -1.08 -1.32
CA LYS A 323 29.07 -0.20 -0.27
C LYS A 323 27.56 -0.41 -0.05
N MET A 324 26.78 -0.59 -1.13
CA MET A 324 25.37 -0.92 -1.03
C MET A 324 25.14 -2.28 -0.37
N SER A 325 25.95 -3.30 -0.70
CA SER A 325 25.86 -4.63 -0.10
C SER A 325 26.15 -4.61 1.40
N GLU A 326 27.19 -3.89 1.82
CA GLU A 326 27.50 -3.69 3.23
C GLU A 326 26.34 -3.02 3.97
N LYS A 327 25.84 -1.90 3.44
CA LYS A 327 24.73 -1.16 4.06
C LYS A 327 23.46 -2.03 4.13
N LEU A 328 23.13 -2.72 3.04
CA LEU A 328 21.95 -3.57 2.96
C LEU A 328 22.01 -4.74 3.95
N SER A 329 23.19 -5.36 4.11
CA SER A 329 23.37 -6.44 5.09
C SER A 329 23.21 -5.98 6.55
N MET A 330 23.49 -4.69 6.84
CA MET A 330 23.31 -4.12 8.18
C MET A 330 21.84 -3.78 8.49
N VAL A 331 21.08 -3.33 7.50
CA VAL A 331 19.69 -2.83 7.68
C VAL A 331 18.63 -3.85 7.29
N GLY A 332 18.96 -4.87 6.52
CA GLY A 332 18.09 -5.98 6.13
C GLY A 332 17.17 -5.70 4.94
N SER A 333 16.92 -4.45 4.58
CA SER A 333 16.12 -4.06 3.39
C SER A 333 16.36 -2.59 3.04
N THR A 334 15.97 -2.18 1.82
CA THR A 334 15.94 -0.76 1.44
C THR A 334 14.73 -0.01 2.02
N GLY A 335 13.80 -0.72 2.65
CA GLY A 335 12.58 -0.18 3.25
C GLY A 335 11.43 0.08 2.27
N VAL A 336 11.70 0.23 0.97
CA VAL A 336 10.66 0.62 -0.02
C VAL A 336 9.57 -0.43 -0.16
N ALA A 337 9.93 -1.69 -0.36
CA ALA A 337 8.95 -2.78 -0.43
C ALA A 337 8.35 -3.08 0.97
N GLU A 338 9.14 -2.92 2.03
CA GLU A 338 8.73 -3.19 3.41
C GLU A 338 7.59 -2.29 3.88
N ILE A 339 7.64 -0.98 3.61
CA ILE A 339 6.55 -0.09 4.02
C ILE A 339 5.27 -0.41 3.26
N ILE A 340 5.35 -0.73 1.97
CA ILE A 340 4.18 -1.10 1.16
C ILE A 340 3.57 -2.40 1.68
N ASP A 341 4.41 -3.40 2.00
CA ASP A 341 3.99 -4.68 2.60
C ASP A 341 3.25 -4.46 3.93
N LYS A 342 3.85 -3.69 4.85
CA LYS A 342 3.26 -3.41 6.15
C LYS A 342 1.94 -2.63 6.04
N VAL A 343 1.86 -1.63 5.16
CA VAL A 343 0.61 -0.90 4.91
C VAL A 343 -0.46 -1.84 4.36
N LEU A 344 -0.10 -2.68 3.41
CA LEU A 344 -1.02 -3.58 2.73
C LEU A 344 -1.58 -4.66 3.66
N PHE A 345 -0.71 -5.35 4.37
CA PHE A 345 -1.07 -6.55 5.13
C PHE A 345 -1.34 -6.28 6.62
N ASP A 346 -0.62 -5.34 7.27
CA ASP A 346 -0.80 -5.08 8.71
C ASP A 346 -1.87 -4.00 8.97
N GLN A 347 -1.93 -2.95 8.13
CA GLN A 347 -2.87 -1.85 8.35
C GLN A 347 -4.20 -2.05 7.63
N LEU A 348 -4.12 -2.36 6.34
CA LEU A 348 -5.33 -2.56 5.53
C LEU A 348 -5.88 -3.99 5.63
N ASN A 349 -5.19 -4.87 6.37
CA ASN A 349 -5.60 -6.26 6.59
C ASN A 349 -5.99 -6.96 5.28
N HIS A 350 -5.15 -6.86 4.25
CA HIS A 350 -5.38 -7.53 2.98
C HIS A 350 -4.86 -8.97 3.01
N ILE A 351 -5.47 -9.80 2.20
CA ILE A 351 -5.08 -11.20 1.96
C ILE A 351 -4.85 -11.42 0.47
N VAL A 352 -4.16 -12.48 0.13
CA VAL A 352 -3.93 -12.91 -1.26
C VAL A 352 -4.73 -14.16 -1.56
N VAL A 353 -5.53 -14.13 -2.63
CA VAL A 353 -6.35 -15.26 -3.08
C VAL A 353 -6.09 -15.55 -4.54
N TYR A 354 -6.32 -16.80 -4.97
CA TYR A 354 -5.95 -17.31 -6.28
C TYR A 354 -7.17 -17.88 -7.00
N PRO A 355 -7.89 -17.09 -7.82
CA PRO A 355 -8.96 -17.60 -8.65
C PRO A 355 -8.40 -18.48 -9.78
N VAL A 356 -9.07 -19.59 -10.05
CA VAL A 356 -8.71 -20.58 -11.07
C VAL A 356 -9.94 -21.03 -11.85
N GLN A 357 -9.73 -21.64 -13.02
CA GLN A 357 -10.82 -22.25 -13.80
C GLN A 357 -10.88 -23.78 -13.62
N ASP A 358 -9.76 -24.42 -13.23
CA ASP A 358 -9.71 -25.83 -12.88
C ASP A 358 -9.29 -26.00 -11.41
N GLU A 359 -10.20 -26.54 -10.59
CA GLU A 359 -9.98 -26.77 -9.17
C GLU A 359 -9.06 -27.95 -8.86
N GLY A 360 -8.81 -28.81 -9.84
CA GLY A 360 -7.93 -29.98 -9.70
C GLY A 360 -6.47 -29.68 -10.00
N GLN A 361 -6.23 -28.95 -11.09
CA GLN A 361 -4.90 -28.60 -11.58
C GLN A 361 -4.47 -27.19 -11.19
N TRP A 362 -5.39 -26.38 -10.68
CA TRP A 362 -5.21 -24.97 -10.32
C TRP A 362 -4.75 -24.11 -11.50
N THR A 363 -5.38 -24.34 -12.66
CA THR A 363 -5.06 -23.64 -13.91
C THR A 363 -6.18 -22.71 -14.36
N ASP A 364 -5.82 -21.82 -15.29
CA ASP A 364 -6.80 -21.10 -16.12
C ASP A 364 -7.24 -21.97 -17.32
N GLY A 365 -8.01 -21.36 -18.25
CA GLY A 365 -8.49 -22.00 -19.47
C GLY A 365 -7.38 -22.35 -20.48
N ASP A 366 -6.22 -21.69 -20.37
CA ASP A 366 -5.05 -21.93 -21.21
C ASP A 366 -4.08 -22.97 -20.60
N GLY A 367 -4.41 -23.49 -19.42
CA GLY A 367 -3.60 -24.46 -18.68
C GLY A 367 -2.47 -23.86 -17.86
N LYS A 368 -2.41 -22.52 -17.72
CA LYS A 368 -1.41 -21.84 -16.87
C LYS A 368 -1.72 -22.02 -15.40
N VAL A 369 -0.72 -22.48 -14.64
CA VAL A 369 -0.86 -22.75 -13.21
C VAL A 369 -0.88 -21.42 -12.43
N LEU A 370 -1.93 -21.21 -11.62
CA LEU A 370 -2.09 -20.05 -10.73
C LEU A 370 -1.65 -18.71 -11.39
N PRO A 371 -2.21 -18.38 -12.57
CA PRO A 371 -1.74 -17.21 -13.32
C PRO A 371 -2.03 -15.90 -12.58
N ASP A 372 -3.13 -15.83 -11.86
CA ASP A 372 -3.59 -14.63 -11.19
C ASP A 372 -3.52 -14.76 -9.66
N ALA A 373 -3.14 -13.68 -9.01
CA ALA A 373 -3.14 -13.53 -7.56
C ALA A 373 -3.78 -12.18 -7.22
N PHE A 374 -4.89 -12.21 -6.48
CA PHE A 374 -5.66 -11.02 -6.13
C PHE A 374 -5.40 -10.61 -4.69
N VAL A 375 -5.02 -9.36 -4.51
CA VAL A 375 -4.96 -8.72 -3.19
C VAL A 375 -6.34 -8.16 -2.87
N VAL A 376 -6.93 -8.65 -1.79
CA VAL A 376 -8.32 -8.34 -1.40
C VAL A 376 -8.41 -8.10 0.11
N PRO A 377 -9.40 -7.31 0.59
CA PRO A 377 -9.60 -7.13 2.03
C PRO A 377 -9.89 -8.47 2.73
N GLN A 378 -9.38 -8.64 3.94
CA GLN A 378 -9.78 -9.74 4.82
C GLN A 378 -11.30 -9.68 5.06
N GLY A 379 -11.95 -10.83 5.15
CA GLY A 379 -13.40 -10.92 5.27
C GLY A 379 -14.15 -10.86 3.94
N ILE A 380 -13.43 -10.73 2.80
CA ILE A 380 -14.07 -10.82 1.49
C ILE A 380 -14.69 -12.19 1.29
N THR A 381 -15.87 -12.25 0.67
CA THR A 381 -16.54 -13.52 0.38
C THR A 381 -16.44 -13.89 -1.11
N ALA A 382 -16.84 -15.12 -1.45
CA ALA A 382 -16.64 -15.68 -2.78
C ALA A 382 -17.32 -14.87 -3.91
N LYS A 383 -18.51 -14.33 -3.70
CA LYS A 383 -19.22 -13.55 -4.72
C LYS A 383 -18.57 -12.16 -4.98
N PRO A 384 -18.21 -11.34 -3.98
CA PRO A 384 -17.39 -10.16 -4.18
C PRO A 384 -16.04 -10.41 -4.86
N LEU A 385 -15.37 -11.55 -4.58
CA LEU A 385 -14.19 -11.93 -5.34
C LEU A 385 -14.53 -12.16 -6.82
N ALA A 386 -15.62 -12.81 -7.14
CA ALA A 386 -16.05 -13.02 -8.54
C ALA A 386 -16.21 -11.70 -9.29
N TYR A 387 -16.80 -10.67 -8.66
CA TYR A 387 -16.87 -9.31 -9.23
C TYR A 387 -15.49 -8.68 -9.43
N LYS A 388 -14.53 -8.95 -8.55
CA LYS A 388 -13.15 -8.44 -8.72
C LYS A 388 -12.43 -9.13 -9.87
N VAL A 389 -12.77 -10.36 -10.19
CA VAL A 389 -12.23 -11.09 -11.34
C VAL A 389 -12.88 -10.60 -12.64
N HIS A 390 -14.20 -10.53 -12.70
CA HIS A 390 -14.99 -9.98 -13.81
C HIS A 390 -16.42 -9.70 -13.38
N SER A 391 -17.03 -8.63 -13.91
CA SER A 391 -18.44 -8.27 -13.64
C SER A 391 -19.39 -9.43 -13.93
N ASP A 392 -19.24 -10.07 -15.10
CA ASP A 392 -20.13 -11.16 -15.53
C ASP A 392 -20.02 -12.40 -14.61
N LEU A 393 -18.81 -12.66 -14.05
CA LEU A 393 -18.66 -13.74 -13.06
C LEU A 393 -19.37 -13.42 -11.74
N GLY A 394 -19.40 -12.15 -11.36
CA GLY A 394 -20.13 -11.68 -10.18
C GLY A 394 -21.64 -11.73 -10.38
N ASP A 395 -22.13 -11.22 -11.53
CA ASP A 395 -23.55 -11.22 -11.87
C ASP A 395 -24.10 -12.62 -12.06
N GLY A 396 -23.35 -13.48 -12.77
CA GLY A 396 -23.70 -14.86 -13.03
C GLY A 396 -23.33 -15.83 -11.90
N PHE A 397 -22.81 -15.39 -10.75
CA PHE A 397 -22.29 -16.27 -9.70
C PHE A 397 -23.28 -17.33 -9.25
N ILE A 398 -22.87 -18.60 -9.33
CA ILE A 398 -23.67 -19.75 -8.87
C ILE A 398 -23.09 -20.31 -7.57
N LYS A 399 -21.79 -20.63 -7.56
CA LYS A 399 -21.05 -21.18 -6.44
C LYS A 399 -19.55 -21.02 -6.66
N GLY A 400 -18.77 -21.14 -5.58
CA GLY A 400 -17.34 -21.38 -5.64
C GLY A 400 -17.04 -22.88 -5.45
N VAL A 401 -15.83 -23.30 -5.81
CA VAL A 401 -15.26 -24.59 -5.40
C VAL A 401 -13.87 -24.35 -4.85
N ASP A 402 -13.67 -24.73 -3.59
CA ASP A 402 -12.35 -24.64 -2.94
C ASP A 402 -11.38 -25.64 -3.58
N GLY A 403 -10.23 -25.14 -4.04
CA GLY A 403 -9.25 -25.91 -4.80
C GLY A 403 -8.54 -27.00 -3.98
N ARG A 404 -8.48 -26.87 -2.64
CA ARG A 404 -7.85 -27.87 -1.77
C ARG A 404 -8.82 -28.98 -1.39
N SER A 405 -9.96 -28.62 -0.81
CA SER A 405 -10.96 -29.55 -0.34
C SER A 405 -11.89 -30.08 -1.44
N ARG A 406 -11.92 -29.41 -2.60
CA ARG A 406 -12.84 -29.64 -3.72
C ARG A 406 -14.32 -29.54 -3.32
N ARG A 407 -14.61 -28.85 -2.22
CA ARG A 407 -15.99 -28.65 -1.75
C ARG A 407 -16.59 -27.39 -2.39
N ALA A 408 -17.86 -27.50 -2.72
CA ALA A 408 -18.63 -26.34 -3.15
C ALA A 408 -18.86 -25.38 -1.98
N VAL A 409 -18.71 -24.07 -2.23
CA VAL A 409 -18.92 -23.00 -1.27
C VAL A 409 -19.94 -21.99 -1.80
N GLY A 410 -20.68 -21.36 -0.90
CA GLY A 410 -21.71 -20.37 -1.22
C GLY A 410 -21.13 -18.98 -1.51
N ALA A 411 -22.02 -18.05 -1.85
CA ALA A 411 -21.69 -16.65 -2.16
C ALA A 411 -21.08 -15.90 -0.97
N ASP A 412 -21.47 -16.26 0.24
CA ASP A 412 -21.11 -15.70 1.54
C ASP A 412 -19.94 -16.41 2.22
N TYR A 413 -19.32 -17.39 1.54
CA TYR A 413 -18.14 -18.07 2.04
C TYR A 413 -16.98 -17.08 2.15
N GLU A 414 -16.51 -16.85 3.38
CA GLU A 414 -15.38 -15.95 3.67
C GLU A 414 -14.06 -16.62 3.27
N LEU A 415 -13.26 -15.89 2.50
CA LEU A 415 -11.98 -16.36 1.98
C LEU A 415 -10.85 -16.13 2.97
N SER A 416 -9.94 -17.08 3.02
CA SER A 416 -8.71 -17.03 3.80
C SER A 416 -7.49 -16.73 2.92
N ASN A 417 -6.42 -16.22 3.56
CA ASN A 417 -5.17 -15.94 2.86
C ASN A 417 -4.58 -17.21 2.24
N GLY A 418 -4.29 -17.15 0.96
CA GLY A 418 -3.75 -18.28 0.20
C GLY A 418 -4.82 -19.19 -0.42
N ASP A 419 -6.12 -18.89 -0.28
CA ASP A 419 -7.17 -19.71 -0.88
C ASP A 419 -7.09 -19.77 -2.40
N VAL A 420 -7.31 -20.96 -2.93
CA VAL A 420 -7.46 -21.22 -4.36
C VAL A 420 -8.94 -21.51 -4.62
N LEU A 421 -9.59 -20.67 -5.42
CA LEU A 421 -11.04 -20.74 -5.64
C LEU A 421 -11.37 -20.82 -7.13
N LYS A 422 -12.11 -21.85 -7.53
CA LYS A 422 -12.80 -21.86 -8.82
C LYS A 422 -14.16 -21.18 -8.69
N ILE A 423 -14.46 -20.28 -9.62
CA ILE A 423 -15.74 -19.57 -9.69
C ILE A 423 -16.58 -20.21 -10.79
N HIS A 424 -17.81 -20.62 -10.44
CA HIS A 424 -18.83 -21.07 -11.38
C HIS A 424 -19.86 -19.96 -11.57
N SER A 425 -20.04 -19.54 -12.81
CA SER A 425 -21.05 -18.57 -13.25
C SER A 425 -21.90 -19.15 -14.38
N LYS A 426 -23.06 -18.50 -14.61
CA LYS A 426 -23.92 -18.80 -15.77
C LYS A 426 -23.27 -18.28 -17.04
#